data_747461778765bf528da393fe157dcef6
#
_entry.id   747461778765bf528da393fe157dcef6
#
_cell.length_a   1.000
_cell.length_b   1.000
_cell.length_c   1.000
_cell.angle_alpha   90.00
_cell.angle_beta   90.00
_cell.angle_gamma   90.00
#
_symmetry.space_group_name_H-M   'P 1'
#
loop_
_entity.id
_entity.type
_entity.pdbx_description
1 polymer ?
#
loop_
_entity_poly.entity_id
_entity_poly.type
_entity_poly.pdbx_seq_one_letter_code
_entity_poly.pdbx_strand_id
1 'polypeptide(L)'
;MSVLLIENDPYLAQQVNLDLTHAGYTVTVASSPEQGKPYFQELQPSLVVIDQAQFGEKGLKLCRQLRGNNNPVLILLFMSQDELRDRVACLEAGADDYTLLPYKTEPFLELIQLYLQPSTTTPEQLYFSDLVLDLSHRCVYCNGKKIELTVKEFDLLKYLMSHPGEVLTREQILENVWEDNHGGESNVIEVYIRYLRLKLEKEGHKRLIQTVRGVGYVLREG
;
A
#
# COMPACT_ATOMS: atom_id res chain seq x y z
N MET A 1 -7.06 17.00 7.46
CA MET A 1 -6.72 15.58 7.70
C MET A 1 -5.51 15.51 8.61
N SER A 2 -5.49 14.60 9.60
CA SER A 2 -4.42 14.46 10.58
C SER A 2 -3.43 13.38 10.17
N VAL A 3 -2.15 13.66 10.38
CA VAL A 3 -1.01 12.79 10.09
C VAL A 3 -0.23 12.55 11.38
N LEU A 4 0.09 11.30 11.67
CA LEU A 4 1.02 10.92 12.72
C LEU A 4 2.37 10.55 12.09
N LEU A 5 3.40 11.34 12.37
CA LEU A 5 4.76 11.08 11.94
C LEU A 5 5.56 10.45 13.10
N ILE A 6 6.15 9.29 12.86
CA ILE A 6 6.99 8.58 13.85
C ILE A 6 8.43 8.63 13.36
N GLU A 7 9.18 9.57 13.92
CA GLU A 7 10.49 10.00 13.47
C GLU A 7 11.29 10.56 14.64
N ASN A 8 12.54 10.14 14.83
CA ASN A 8 13.37 10.65 15.90
C ASN A 8 14.54 11.54 15.43
N ASP A 9 14.85 11.57 14.12
CA ASP A 9 15.77 12.57 13.59
C ASP A 9 15.07 13.93 13.56
N PRO A 10 15.54 14.92 14.34
CA PRO A 10 14.87 16.20 14.45
C PRO A 10 14.88 16.99 13.12
N TYR A 11 15.88 16.81 12.26
CA TYR A 11 15.96 17.49 10.97
C TYR A 11 14.95 16.89 9.99
N LEU A 12 14.91 15.57 9.87
CA LEU A 12 13.95 14.89 9.01
C LEU A 12 12.51 15.13 9.50
N ALA A 13 12.26 15.00 10.80
CA ALA A 13 10.96 15.29 11.40
C ALA A 13 10.49 16.72 11.11
N GLN A 14 11.36 17.71 11.24
CA GLN A 14 11.04 19.10 10.93
C GLN A 14 10.73 19.29 9.46
N GLN A 15 11.53 18.72 8.56
CA GLN A 15 11.33 18.84 7.12
C GLN A 15 10.00 18.23 6.69
N VAL A 16 9.74 16.98 7.08
CA VAL A 16 8.48 16.27 6.76
C VAL A 16 7.28 16.99 7.34
N ASN A 17 7.39 17.49 8.59
CA ASN A 17 6.32 18.28 9.22
C ASN A 17 6.01 19.57 8.46
N LEU A 18 7.03 20.31 8.01
CA LEU A 18 6.85 21.52 7.21
C LEU A 18 6.17 21.22 5.87
N ASP A 19 6.66 20.22 5.14
CA ASP A 19 6.12 19.84 3.83
C ASP A 19 4.64 19.43 3.93
N LEU A 20 4.31 18.59 4.90
CA LEU A 20 2.93 18.16 5.14
C LEU A 20 2.03 19.32 5.61
N THR A 21 2.55 20.20 6.46
CA THR A 21 1.78 21.38 6.94
C THR A 21 1.50 22.35 5.80
N HIS A 22 2.47 22.60 4.93
CA HIS A 22 2.29 23.43 3.73
C HIS A 22 1.27 22.82 2.76
N ALA A 23 1.20 21.48 2.71
CA ALA A 23 0.20 20.76 1.93
C ALA A 23 -1.20 20.71 2.60
N GLY A 24 -1.38 21.33 3.77
CA GLY A 24 -2.67 21.46 4.46
C GLY A 24 -3.00 20.33 5.44
N TYR A 25 -2.02 19.51 5.83
CA TYR A 25 -2.21 18.47 6.84
C TYR A 25 -1.87 18.99 8.25
N THR A 26 -2.55 18.43 9.26
CA THR A 26 -2.20 18.65 10.67
C THR A 26 -1.30 17.52 11.12
N VAL A 27 -0.06 17.82 11.49
CA VAL A 27 0.96 16.81 11.81
C VAL A 27 1.21 16.73 13.31
N THR A 28 1.22 15.52 13.85
CA THR A 28 1.72 15.22 15.19
C THR A 28 2.96 14.34 15.05
N VAL A 29 4.04 14.72 15.73
CA VAL A 29 5.30 13.98 15.68
C VAL A 29 5.46 13.18 16.97
N ALA A 30 5.78 11.89 16.81
CA ALA A 30 6.20 10.99 17.88
C ALA A 30 7.66 10.60 17.66
N SER A 31 8.49 10.75 18.67
CA SER A 31 9.93 10.46 18.57
C SER A 31 10.28 8.97 18.73
N SER A 32 9.29 8.11 18.91
CA SER A 32 9.48 6.67 18.99
C SER A 32 8.21 5.88 18.69
N PRO A 33 8.32 4.60 18.29
CA PRO A 33 7.18 3.70 18.16
C PRO A 33 6.33 3.57 19.42
N GLU A 34 6.95 3.64 20.59
CA GLU A 34 6.27 3.55 21.88
C GLU A 34 5.36 4.77 22.14
N GLN A 35 5.77 5.98 21.70
CA GLN A 35 4.95 7.20 21.74
C GLN A 35 3.90 7.20 20.62
N GLY A 36 4.21 6.62 19.48
CA GLY A 36 3.31 6.57 18.33
C GLY A 36 2.00 5.85 18.62
N LYS A 37 2.05 4.75 19.38
CA LYS A 37 0.87 3.94 19.69
C LYS A 37 -0.23 4.70 20.47
N PRO A 38 0.04 5.35 21.60
CA PRO A 38 -0.97 6.15 22.31
C PRO A 38 -1.48 7.33 21.46
N TYR A 39 -0.58 8.03 20.73
CA TYR A 39 -1.01 9.12 19.85
C TYR A 39 -1.93 8.63 18.73
N PHE A 40 -1.67 7.46 18.17
CA PHE A 40 -2.57 6.85 17.19
C PHE A 40 -3.98 6.62 17.74
N GLN A 41 -4.09 6.11 18.97
CA GLN A 41 -5.38 5.85 19.62
C GLN A 41 -6.16 7.14 19.92
N GLU A 42 -5.45 8.19 20.33
CA GLU A 42 -6.03 9.49 20.68
C GLU A 42 -6.47 10.28 19.44
N LEU A 43 -5.59 10.35 18.43
CA LEU A 43 -5.77 11.23 17.28
C LEU A 43 -6.59 10.60 16.16
N GLN A 44 -6.64 9.27 16.08
CA GLN A 44 -7.22 8.52 14.94
C GLN A 44 -6.81 9.13 13.60
N PRO A 45 -5.52 9.17 13.28
CA PRO A 45 -5.02 9.88 12.10
C PRO A 45 -5.49 9.22 10.80
N SER A 46 -5.57 10.00 9.72
CA SER A 46 -5.85 9.48 8.38
C SER A 46 -4.63 8.83 7.75
N LEU A 47 -3.43 9.23 8.17
CA LEU A 47 -2.14 8.74 7.68
C LEU A 47 -1.17 8.56 8.86
N VAL A 48 -0.42 7.48 8.85
CA VAL A 48 0.75 7.26 9.70
C VAL A 48 1.98 7.11 8.81
N VAL A 49 3.02 7.88 9.09
CA VAL A 49 4.34 7.74 8.46
C VAL A 49 5.30 7.22 9.52
N ILE A 50 6.02 6.13 9.25
CA ILE A 50 6.95 5.52 10.20
C ILE A 50 8.33 5.43 9.56
N ASP A 51 9.35 5.95 10.20
CA ASP A 51 10.73 5.72 9.77
C ASP A 51 11.19 4.30 10.12
N GLN A 52 10.99 3.38 9.15
CA GLN A 52 11.48 2.02 9.27
C GLN A 52 13.01 1.96 9.13
N ALA A 53 13.62 2.87 8.35
CA ALA A 53 15.08 2.93 8.19
C ALA A 53 15.78 3.16 9.54
N GLN A 54 15.19 4.00 10.41
CA GLN A 54 15.71 4.31 11.74
C GLN A 54 15.30 3.29 12.79
N PHE A 55 14.02 2.88 12.80
CA PHE A 55 13.47 2.03 13.87
C PHE A 55 13.57 0.53 13.57
N GLY A 56 13.88 0.13 12.34
CA GLY A 56 14.02 -1.27 11.95
C GLY A 56 12.81 -2.12 12.31
N GLU A 57 13.04 -3.26 12.96
CA GLU A 57 11.98 -4.19 13.37
C GLU A 57 10.96 -3.58 14.36
N LYS A 58 11.33 -2.57 15.15
CA LYS A 58 10.38 -1.88 16.03
C LYS A 58 9.35 -1.09 15.23
N GLY A 59 9.76 -0.45 14.12
CA GLY A 59 8.85 0.24 13.19
C GLY A 59 7.88 -0.74 12.53
N LEU A 60 8.37 -1.86 12.03
CA LEU A 60 7.54 -2.92 11.44
C LEU A 60 6.56 -3.53 12.46
N LYS A 61 7.01 -3.74 13.70
CA LYS A 61 6.14 -4.21 14.79
C LYS A 61 5.01 -3.24 15.09
N LEU A 62 5.31 -1.95 15.13
CA LEU A 62 4.28 -0.91 15.29
C LEU A 62 3.30 -0.95 14.11
N CYS A 63 3.79 -1.02 12.87
CA CYS A 63 2.95 -1.13 11.69
C CYS A 63 1.96 -2.30 11.80
N ARG A 64 2.42 -3.52 12.15
CA ARG A 64 1.56 -4.69 12.39
C ARG A 64 0.52 -4.43 13.48
N GLN A 65 0.89 -3.75 14.57
CA GLN A 65 -0.03 -3.43 15.66
C GLN A 65 -1.10 -2.42 15.24
N LEU A 66 -0.73 -1.41 14.44
CA LEU A 66 -1.67 -0.41 13.92
C LEU A 66 -2.62 -1.01 12.88
N ARG A 67 -2.13 -1.93 12.05
CA ARG A 67 -2.95 -2.66 11.08
C ARG A 67 -3.86 -3.71 11.73
N GLY A 68 -3.56 -4.13 12.96
CA GLY A 68 -4.37 -5.10 13.70
C GLY A 68 -5.85 -4.69 13.74
N ASN A 69 -6.76 -5.71 13.78
CA ASN A 69 -8.21 -5.53 13.67
C ASN A 69 -8.68 -4.86 12.37
N ASN A 70 -7.92 -5.02 11.28
CA ASN A 70 -8.26 -4.51 9.96
C ASN A 70 -8.45 -2.98 9.95
N ASN A 71 -7.61 -2.24 10.65
CA ASN A 71 -7.67 -0.79 10.69
C ASN A 71 -7.34 -0.21 9.29
N PRO A 72 -8.21 0.62 8.69
CA PRO A 72 -8.05 1.13 7.33
C PRO A 72 -7.10 2.33 7.22
N VAL A 73 -6.43 2.73 8.31
CA VAL A 73 -5.50 3.86 8.28
C VAL A 73 -4.42 3.64 7.21
N LEU A 74 -4.10 4.68 6.47
CA LEU A 74 -2.98 4.65 5.54
C LEU A 74 -1.66 4.62 6.33
N ILE A 75 -0.78 3.65 6.02
CA ILE A 75 0.53 3.51 6.65
C ILE A 75 1.61 3.56 5.56
N LEU A 76 2.45 4.59 5.61
CA LEU A 76 3.63 4.73 4.75
C LEU A 76 4.90 4.50 5.58
N LEU A 77 5.89 3.83 4.99
CA LEU A 77 7.18 3.62 5.63
C LEU A 77 8.28 4.42 4.92
N PHE A 78 9.17 5.06 5.68
CA PHE A 78 10.45 5.50 5.17
C PHE A 78 11.45 4.34 5.23
N MET A 79 12.13 4.07 4.12
CA MET A 79 13.10 2.99 3.99
C MET A 79 14.44 3.54 3.47
N SER A 80 15.54 2.93 3.90
CA SER A 80 16.90 3.30 3.43
C SER A 80 17.31 2.57 2.15
N GLN A 81 16.72 1.41 1.89
CA GLN A 81 17.08 0.53 0.77
C GLN A 81 15.82 -0.07 0.15
N ASP A 82 15.91 -0.40 -1.12
CA ASP A 82 14.83 -0.98 -1.91
C ASP A 82 15.10 -2.45 -2.24
N GLU A 83 15.55 -3.23 -1.26
CA GLU A 83 15.77 -4.65 -1.43
C GLU A 83 14.44 -5.43 -1.35
N LEU A 84 14.35 -6.54 -2.10
CA LEU A 84 13.16 -7.40 -2.10
C LEU A 84 12.76 -7.85 -0.68
N ARG A 85 13.74 -8.18 0.15
CA ARG A 85 13.51 -8.58 1.55
C ARG A 85 12.80 -7.49 2.34
N ASP A 86 13.21 -6.23 2.16
CA ASP A 86 12.65 -5.10 2.90
C ASP A 86 11.22 -4.78 2.42
N ARG A 87 10.98 -4.87 1.10
CA ARG A 87 9.61 -4.76 0.53
C ARG A 87 8.68 -5.84 1.08
N VAL A 88 9.14 -7.10 1.14
CA VAL A 88 8.36 -8.20 1.72
C VAL A 88 8.05 -7.94 3.19
N ALA A 89 9.04 -7.50 3.98
CA ALA A 89 8.86 -7.18 5.39
C ALA A 89 7.83 -6.05 5.60
N CYS A 90 7.83 -5.01 4.75
CA CYS A 90 6.84 -3.93 4.77
C CYS A 90 5.43 -4.44 4.49
N LEU A 91 5.26 -5.27 3.45
CA LEU A 91 3.97 -5.90 3.13
C LEU A 91 3.45 -6.77 4.25
N GLU A 92 4.30 -7.65 4.78
CA GLU A 92 3.95 -8.54 5.90
C GLU A 92 3.61 -7.76 7.17
N ALA A 93 4.17 -6.57 7.33
CA ALA A 93 3.82 -5.65 8.41
C ALA A 93 2.47 -4.94 8.17
N GLY A 94 1.93 -4.98 6.96
CA GLY A 94 0.66 -4.34 6.60
C GLY A 94 0.78 -2.86 6.24
N ALA A 95 1.97 -2.39 5.84
CA ALA A 95 2.13 -1.07 5.23
C ALA A 95 1.42 -1.01 3.87
N ASP A 96 0.91 0.16 3.53
CA ASP A 96 0.27 0.38 2.22
C ASP A 96 1.30 0.71 1.15
N ASP A 97 2.32 1.49 1.51
CA ASP A 97 3.42 1.84 0.60
C ASP A 97 4.66 2.29 1.37
N TYR A 98 5.73 2.64 0.65
CA TYR A 98 6.96 3.15 1.22
C TYR A 98 7.58 4.26 0.36
N THR A 99 8.46 5.04 0.96
CA THR A 99 9.28 6.04 0.29
C THR A 99 10.73 5.85 0.69
N LEU A 100 11.63 5.90 -0.29
CA LEU A 100 13.06 5.78 -0.02
C LEU A 100 13.64 7.09 0.53
N LEU A 101 14.54 6.97 1.52
CA LEU A 101 15.33 8.10 2.00
C LEU A 101 16.61 8.25 1.18
N PRO A 102 17.07 9.49 0.91
CA PRO A 102 16.40 10.76 1.22
C PRO A 102 15.14 10.95 0.36
N TYR A 103 14.00 11.24 0.99
CA TYR A 103 12.75 11.44 0.26
C TYR A 103 12.77 12.73 -0.56
N LYS A 104 11.96 12.76 -1.61
CA LYS A 104 11.70 13.96 -2.41
C LYS A 104 10.30 14.47 -2.09
N THR A 105 10.17 15.77 -1.82
CA THR A 105 8.92 16.38 -1.33
C THR A 105 7.77 16.16 -2.31
N GLU A 106 7.94 16.47 -3.61
CA GLU A 106 6.88 16.38 -4.59
C GLU A 106 6.36 14.94 -4.74
N PRO A 107 7.18 13.91 -5.03
CA PRO A 107 6.69 12.53 -5.15
C PRO A 107 6.06 12.00 -3.86
N PHE A 108 6.57 12.40 -2.70
CA PHE A 108 6.00 12.01 -1.41
C PHE A 108 4.61 12.61 -1.19
N LEU A 109 4.41 13.89 -1.51
CA LEU A 109 3.11 14.55 -1.41
C LEU A 109 2.12 14.00 -2.45
N GLU A 110 2.56 13.73 -3.68
CA GLU A 110 1.76 13.10 -4.72
C GLU A 110 1.27 11.71 -4.27
N LEU A 111 2.15 10.90 -3.67
CA LEU A 111 1.80 9.60 -3.11
C LEU A 111 0.70 9.73 -2.04
N ILE A 112 0.84 10.67 -1.10
CA ILE A 112 -0.15 10.92 -0.06
C ILE A 112 -1.48 11.38 -0.66
N GLN A 113 -1.45 12.29 -1.63
CA GLN A 113 -2.65 12.79 -2.30
C GLN A 113 -3.39 11.68 -3.04
N LEU A 114 -2.66 10.82 -3.76
CA LEU A 114 -3.23 9.66 -4.45
C LEU A 114 -4.09 8.80 -3.52
N TYR A 115 -3.67 8.65 -2.27
CA TYR A 115 -4.32 7.78 -1.29
C TYR A 115 -5.41 8.46 -0.46
N LEU A 116 -5.27 9.75 -0.19
CA LEU A 116 -6.17 10.49 0.69
C LEU A 116 -7.25 11.27 -0.07
N GLN A 117 -7.13 11.46 -1.39
CA GLN A 117 -8.17 12.15 -2.15
C GLN A 117 -9.38 11.24 -2.37
N PRO A 118 -10.60 11.68 -2.03
CA PRO A 118 -11.80 10.99 -2.47
C PRO A 118 -11.90 11.12 -3.99
N SER A 119 -12.07 10.00 -4.69
CA SER A 119 -12.35 10.02 -6.14
C SER A 119 -13.64 10.80 -6.39
N THR A 120 -13.54 11.95 -7.04
CA THR A 120 -14.68 12.85 -7.33
C THR A 120 -15.47 12.46 -8.58
N THR A 121 -15.24 11.27 -9.12
CA THR A 121 -15.91 10.76 -10.32
C THR A 121 -17.02 9.76 -9.97
N THR A 122 -18.04 9.66 -10.86
CA THR A 122 -19.08 8.61 -10.82
C THR A 122 -18.49 7.27 -10.42
N PRO A 123 -19.19 6.45 -9.60
CA PRO A 123 -18.65 5.18 -9.10
C PRO A 123 -18.30 4.28 -10.28
N GLU A 124 -17.02 4.27 -10.62
CA GLU A 124 -16.49 3.38 -11.65
C GLU A 124 -16.16 2.07 -10.96
N GLN A 125 -16.83 1.00 -11.38
CA GLN A 125 -16.67 -0.33 -10.83
C GLN A 125 -16.22 -1.30 -11.92
N LEU A 126 -15.24 -2.13 -11.59
CA LEU A 126 -14.86 -3.26 -12.42
C LEU A 126 -15.48 -4.53 -11.84
N TYR A 127 -15.94 -5.38 -12.74
CA TYR A 127 -16.58 -6.65 -12.40
C TYR A 127 -15.84 -7.80 -13.04
N PHE A 128 -15.56 -8.84 -12.27
CA PHE A 128 -15.02 -10.08 -12.80
C PHE A 128 -15.46 -11.25 -11.92
N SER A 129 -16.27 -12.18 -12.48
CA SER A 129 -16.90 -13.23 -11.69
C SER A 129 -17.65 -12.64 -10.50
N ASP A 130 -17.36 -13.06 -9.29
CA ASP A 130 -17.97 -12.56 -8.05
C ASP A 130 -17.18 -11.40 -7.41
N LEU A 131 -16.15 -10.90 -8.10
CA LEU A 131 -15.37 -9.74 -7.66
C LEU A 131 -15.99 -8.44 -8.15
N VAL A 132 -16.13 -7.48 -7.26
CA VAL A 132 -16.49 -6.10 -7.56
C VAL A 132 -15.41 -5.20 -7.01
N LEU A 133 -14.77 -4.43 -7.88
CA LEU A 133 -13.74 -3.46 -7.54
C LEU A 133 -14.32 -2.06 -7.66
N ASP A 134 -14.55 -1.40 -6.53
CA ASP A 134 -15.00 0.00 -6.48
C ASP A 134 -13.76 0.91 -6.53
N LEU A 135 -13.57 1.55 -7.68
CA LEU A 135 -12.41 2.42 -7.93
C LEU A 135 -12.50 3.73 -7.15
N SER A 136 -13.73 4.21 -6.92
CA SER A 136 -13.96 5.48 -6.21
C SER A 136 -13.63 5.40 -4.72
N HIS A 137 -13.96 4.28 -4.09
CA HIS A 137 -13.74 4.06 -2.66
C HIS A 137 -12.54 3.14 -2.39
N ARG A 138 -11.84 2.69 -3.43
CA ARG A 138 -10.74 1.72 -3.36
C ARG A 138 -11.10 0.48 -2.53
N CYS A 139 -12.30 -0.05 -2.74
CA CYS A 139 -12.83 -1.20 -2.03
C CYS A 139 -12.98 -2.40 -2.97
N VAL A 140 -12.78 -3.59 -2.42
CA VAL A 140 -12.98 -4.85 -3.12
C VAL A 140 -14.02 -5.66 -2.39
N TYR A 141 -14.96 -6.19 -3.14
CA TYR A 141 -15.98 -7.09 -2.63
C TYR A 141 -15.91 -8.42 -3.37
N CYS A 142 -16.16 -9.48 -2.64
CA CYS A 142 -16.19 -10.84 -3.12
C CYS A 142 -17.43 -11.52 -2.55
N ASN A 143 -18.34 -11.96 -3.38
CA ASN A 143 -19.63 -12.47 -2.91
C ASN A 143 -20.35 -11.52 -1.92
N GLY A 144 -20.22 -10.20 -2.12
CA GLY A 144 -20.76 -9.17 -1.26
C GLY A 144 -19.99 -8.93 0.06
N LYS A 145 -18.93 -9.67 0.34
CA LYS A 145 -18.05 -9.44 1.49
C LYS A 145 -16.86 -8.57 1.10
N LYS A 146 -16.58 -7.58 1.92
CA LYS A 146 -15.42 -6.70 1.73
C LYS A 146 -14.13 -7.47 1.98
N ILE A 147 -13.20 -7.39 1.02
CA ILE A 147 -11.82 -7.86 1.14
C ILE A 147 -10.93 -6.66 1.38
N GLU A 148 -10.07 -6.74 2.39
CA GLU A 148 -9.11 -5.68 2.66
C GLU A 148 -7.82 -5.93 1.89
N LEU A 149 -7.53 -5.02 0.98
CA LEU A 149 -6.30 -4.98 0.22
C LEU A 149 -5.46 -3.78 0.65
N THR A 150 -4.15 -3.94 0.63
CA THR A 150 -3.25 -2.80 0.63
C THR A 150 -3.39 -2.07 -0.71
N VAL A 151 -2.85 -0.89 -0.78
CA VAL A 151 -2.99 -0.06 -1.98
C VAL A 151 -2.37 -0.72 -3.19
N LYS A 152 -1.16 -1.26 -3.09
CA LYS A 152 -0.51 -1.94 -4.23
C LYS A 152 -1.19 -3.25 -4.62
N GLU A 153 -1.79 -3.98 -3.66
CA GLU A 153 -2.64 -5.12 -3.98
C GLU A 153 -3.90 -4.70 -4.75
N PHE A 154 -4.49 -3.56 -4.35
CA PHE A 154 -5.63 -2.99 -5.06
C PHE A 154 -5.26 -2.57 -6.49
N ASP A 155 -4.15 -1.84 -6.67
CA ASP A 155 -3.68 -1.39 -7.98
C ASP A 155 -3.34 -2.57 -8.89
N LEU A 156 -2.70 -3.61 -8.36
CA LEU A 156 -2.43 -4.83 -9.10
C LEU A 156 -3.73 -5.56 -9.51
N LEU A 157 -4.69 -5.68 -8.59
CA LEU A 157 -5.98 -6.29 -8.91
C LEU A 157 -6.75 -5.44 -9.93
N LYS A 158 -6.75 -4.12 -9.80
CA LYS A 158 -7.33 -3.18 -10.78
C LYS A 158 -6.73 -3.43 -12.17
N TYR A 159 -5.41 -3.50 -12.27
CA TYR A 159 -4.74 -3.72 -13.55
C TYR A 159 -5.10 -5.07 -14.17
N LEU A 160 -5.12 -6.14 -13.37
CA LEU A 160 -5.56 -7.46 -13.81
C LEU A 160 -7.04 -7.48 -14.25
N MET A 161 -7.94 -6.81 -13.51
CA MET A 161 -9.37 -6.73 -13.81
C MET A 161 -9.69 -5.83 -15.01
N SER A 162 -8.79 -4.92 -15.36
CA SER A 162 -8.92 -4.11 -16.59
C SER A 162 -8.53 -4.88 -17.85
N HIS A 163 -7.87 -6.05 -17.72
CA HIS A 163 -7.41 -6.90 -18.82
C HIS A 163 -7.81 -8.38 -18.63
N PRO A 164 -9.11 -8.67 -18.45
CA PRO A 164 -9.56 -10.03 -18.16
C PRO A 164 -9.28 -10.98 -19.33
N GLY A 165 -8.69 -12.13 -19.04
CA GLY A 165 -8.33 -13.13 -20.04
C GLY A 165 -7.05 -12.88 -20.82
N GLU A 166 -6.46 -11.68 -20.68
CA GLU A 166 -5.18 -11.32 -21.30
C GLU A 166 -4.00 -11.79 -20.43
N VAL A 167 -2.95 -12.31 -21.08
CA VAL A 167 -1.71 -12.67 -20.39
C VAL A 167 -0.84 -11.40 -20.27
N LEU A 168 -0.73 -10.89 -19.06
CA LEU A 168 0.09 -9.73 -18.75
C LEU A 168 1.51 -10.17 -18.38
N THR A 169 2.51 -9.60 -19.05
CA THR A 169 3.91 -9.90 -18.72
C THR A 169 4.31 -9.25 -17.40
N ARG A 170 5.43 -9.72 -16.83
CA ARG A 170 5.97 -9.12 -15.61
C ARG A 170 6.34 -7.65 -15.80
N GLU A 171 6.92 -7.35 -16.95
CA GLU A 171 7.32 -6.00 -17.34
C GLU A 171 6.09 -5.08 -17.43
N GLN A 172 5.03 -5.50 -18.12
CA GLN A 172 3.79 -4.74 -18.19
C GLN A 172 3.16 -4.48 -16.82
N ILE A 173 3.17 -5.48 -15.94
CA ILE A 173 2.66 -5.32 -14.57
C ILE A 173 3.53 -4.33 -13.78
N LEU A 174 4.85 -4.42 -13.88
CA LEU A 174 5.77 -3.49 -13.21
C LEU A 174 5.55 -2.05 -13.69
N GLU A 175 5.54 -1.81 -14.98
CA GLU A 175 5.38 -0.48 -15.56
C GLU A 175 4.05 0.17 -15.19
N ASN A 176 2.96 -0.60 -15.09
CA ASN A 176 1.62 -0.05 -14.86
C ASN A 176 1.19 0.01 -13.38
N VAL A 177 1.84 -0.76 -12.51
CA VAL A 177 1.47 -0.81 -11.08
C VAL A 177 2.53 -0.16 -10.20
N TRP A 178 3.79 -0.13 -10.62
CA TRP A 178 4.90 0.36 -9.82
C TRP A 178 5.65 1.55 -10.42
N GLU A 179 5.16 2.26 -11.39
CA GLU A 179 5.81 3.43 -12.01
C GLU A 179 7.36 3.42 -11.98
N ASP A 180 8.05 4.06 -12.88
CA ASP A 180 9.49 3.95 -13.26
C ASP A 180 10.59 3.94 -12.19
N ASN A 181 10.28 3.85 -10.89
CA ASN A 181 11.29 3.94 -9.82
C ASN A 181 11.87 2.60 -9.33
N HIS A 182 11.47 1.47 -9.92
CA HIS A 182 11.84 0.16 -9.39
C HIS A 182 12.77 -0.57 -10.36
N GLY A 183 14.07 -0.30 -10.23
CA GLY A 183 15.12 -0.98 -10.98
C GLY A 183 15.00 -2.51 -10.95
N GLY A 184 14.37 -3.09 -11.97
CA GLY A 184 14.65 -4.41 -12.49
C GLY A 184 14.31 -5.68 -11.70
N GLU A 185 13.77 -5.63 -10.48
CA GLU A 185 13.49 -6.87 -9.74
C GLU A 185 12.05 -7.36 -9.94
N SER A 186 11.87 -8.25 -10.91
CA SER A 186 10.59 -8.91 -11.23
C SER A 186 9.98 -9.73 -10.07
N ASN A 187 10.76 -10.03 -9.03
CA ASN A 187 10.34 -10.88 -7.92
C ASN A 187 9.30 -10.22 -6.98
N VAL A 188 9.19 -8.89 -6.99
CA VAL A 188 8.19 -8.18 -6.20
C VAL A 188 6.77 -8.60 -6.59
N ILE A 189 6.52 -8.83 -7.87
CA ILE A 189 5.21 -9.23 -8.40
C ILE A 189 4.77 -10.58 -7.81
N GLU A 190 5.67 -11.56 -7.71
CA GLU A 190 5.37 -12.86 -7.14
C GLU A 190 4.82 -12.76 -5.72
N VAL A 191 5.38 -11.85 -4.94
CA VAL A 191 4.97 -11.61 -3.55
C VAL A 191 3.54 -11.04 -3.51
N TYR A 192 3.26 -10.00 -4.29
CA TYR A 192 1.91 -9.40 -4.33
C TYR A 192 0.86 -10.34 -4.92
N ILE A 193 1.18 -11.08 -5.98
CA ILE A 193 0.30 -12.12 -6.53
C ILE A 193 0.00 -13.21 -5.49
N ARG A 194 0.98 -13.61 -4.70
CA ARG A 194 0.78 -14.58 -3.61
C ARG A 194 -0.20 -14.05 -2.57
N TYR A 195 -0.04 -12.80 -2.11
CA TYR A 195 -0.93 -12.21 -1.10
C TYR A 195 -2.34 -11.97 -1.64
N LEU A 196 -2.47 -11.48 -2.88
CA LEU A 196 -3.77 -11.38 -3.53
C LEU A 196 -4.49 -12.73 -3.60
N ARG A 197 -3.79 -13.77 -4.05
CA ARG A 197 -4.35 -15.13 -4.09
C ARG A 197 -4.83 -15.58 -2.72
N LEU A 198 -4.00 -15.42 -1.68
CA LEU A 198 -4.36 -15.81 -0.31
C LEU A 198 -5.63 -15.10 0.17
N LYS A 199 -5.78 -13.79 -0.12
CA LYS A 199 -6.94 -13.00 0.27
C LYS A 199 -8.19 -13.38 -0.52
N LEU A 200 -8.08 -13.56 -1.83
CA LEU A 200 -9.18 -13.96 -2.69
C LEU A 200 -9.61 -15.42 -2.43
N GLU A 201 -8.67 -16.37 -2.35
CA GLU A 201 -8.95 -17.78 -2.11
C GLU A 201 -9.56 -18.04 -0.71
N LYS A 202 -9.22 -17.21 0.30
CA LYS A 202 -9.81 -17.30 1.65
C LYS A 202 -11.32 -17.11 1.65
N GLU A 203 -11.86 -16.30 0.74
CA GLU A 203 -13.29 -16.04 0.60
C GLU A 203 -14.00 -17.07 -0.32
N GLY A 204 -13.33 -18.17 -0.65
CA GLY A 204 -13.93 -19.30 -1.35
C GLY A 204 -13.79 -19.26 -2.87
N HIS A 205 -13.01 -18.35 -3.43
CA HIS A 205 -12.77 -18.33 -4.86
C HIS A 205 -11.80 -19.42 -5.29
N LYS A 206 -12.14 -20.05 -6.42
CA LYS A 206 -11.14 -20.78 -7.21
C LYS A 206 -10.06 -19.79 -7.65
N ARG A 207 -8.86 -20.31 -7.91
CA ARG A 207 -7.70 -19.51 -8.35
C ARG A 207 -7.99 -18.73 -9.63
N LEU A 208 -8.44 -17.48 -9.47
CA LEU A 208 -8.74 -16.56 -10.58
C LEU A 208 -7.47 -16.02 -11.23
N ILE A 209 -6.43 -15.70 -10.43
CA ILE A 209 -5.15 -15.23 -10.95
C ILE A 209 -4.29 -16.47 -11.26
N GLN A 210 -4.04 -16.75 -12.54
CA GLN A 210 -3.25 -17.90 -12.96
C GLN A 210 -1.87 -17.47 -13.43
N THR A 211 -0.85 -18.34 -13.21
CA THR A 211 0.52 -18.12 -13.69
C THR A 211 0.69 -18.73 -15.07
N VAL A 212 1.16 -17.91 -16.01
CA VAL A 212 1.64 -18.39 -17.31
C VAL A 212 3.16 -18.50 -17.22
N ARG A 213 3.67 -19.75 -17.11
CA ARG A 213 5.08 -20.00 -16.85
C ARG A 213 5.97 -19.33 -17.88
N GLY A 214 7.00 -18.65 -17.41
CA GLY A 214 7.98 -17.93 -18.23
C GLY A 214 7.48 -16.64 -18.88
N VAL A 215 6.18 -16.26 -18.69
CA VAL A 215 5.59 -15.06 -19.28
C VAL A 215 5.09 -14.10 -18.20
N GLY A 216 4.08 -14.49 -17.42
CA GLY A 216 3.46 -13.56 -16.47
C GLY A 216 2.20 -14.15 -15.83
N TYR A 217 1.14 -13.35 -15.76
CA TYR A 217 -0.09 -13.67 -15.06
C TYR A 217 -1.33 -13.34 -15.91
N VAL A 218 -2.41 -14.04 -15.66
CA VAL A 218 -3.70 -13.80 -16.31
C VAL A 218 -4.83 -13.92 -15.28
N LEU A 219 -5.79 -13.02 -15.34
CA LEU A 219 -7.03 -13.11 -14.59
C LEU A 219 -8.07 -13.83 -15.45
N ARG A 220 -8.48 -15.04 -15.07
CA ARG A 220 -9.50 -15.82 -15.77
C ARG A 220 -10.18 -16.80 -14.83
N GLU A 221 -11.39 -17.18 -15.13
CA GLU A 221 -12.08 -18.27 -14.47
C GLU A 221 -11.36 -19.62 -14.71
N GLY A 222 -11.32 -20.45 -13.68
CA GLY A 222 -10.69 -21.78 -13.71
C GLY A 222 -11.60 -22.90 -14.17
#